data_49932d66a52950218ffddac0d3e79604
#
_entry.id   49932d66a52950218ffddac0d3e79604
#
_cell.length_a   1.000
_cell.length_b   1.000
_cell.length_c   1.000
_cell.angle_alpha   90.00
_cell.angle_beta   90.00
_cell.angle_gamma   90.00
#
_symmetry.space_group_name_H-M   'P 1'
#
loop_
_entity.id
_entity.type
_entity.pdbx_description
1 polymer ?
#
loop_
_entity_poly.entity_id
_entity_poly.type
_entity_poly.pdbx_seq_one_letter_code
_entity_poly.pdbx_strand_id
1 'polypeptide(L)'
;NMKIGFILKTMQEERYQTDKSLFIARAETLGAQVLFDSSSNNELTQLQQVEKMLEEGIQLLVLQPVNTGTAGNLVRLAHEKGIKVVGYDSMLQDGPLDVMVMQDSWAVGKLQGQAMVEWFKQKKGKIEGKIALIMGQPQDSNAAAMSSGALEIIKNNPGLKLIAQRSHLDWSPDLARET
;
A
#
# COMPACT_ATOMS: atom_id res chain seq x y z
N ASN A 1 -29.57 -0.80 -5.97
CA ASN A 1 -28.37 -0.25 -5.32
C ASN A 1 -27.12 -0.86 -5.99
N MET A 2 -26.12 -0.03 -6.24
CA MET A 2 -24.82 -0.48 -6.79
C MET A 2 -24.13 -1.44 -5.82
N LYS A 3 -23.64 -2.59 -6.30
CA LYS A 3 -22.80 -3.49 -5.52
C LYS A 3 -21.33 -3.24 -5.82
N ILE A 4 -20.54 -3.02 -4.77
CA ILE A 4 -19.09 -2.78 -4.86
C ILE A 4 -18.36 -3.91 -4.15
N GLY A 5 -17.44 -4.58 -4.84
CA GLY A 5 -16.46 -5.46 -4.22
C GLY A 5 -15.30 -4.63 -3.68
N PHE A 6 -14.93 -4.80 -2.42
CA PHE A 6 -13.77 -4.15 -1.83
C PHE A 6 -12.86 -5.19 -1.18
N ILE A 7 -11.66 -5.38 -1.75
CA ILE A 7 -10.71 -6.38 -1.29
C ILE A 7 -9.41 -5.71 -0.87
N LEU A 8 -9.02 -5.90 0.39
CA LEU A 8 -7.72 -5.52 0.93
C LEU A 8 -6.77 -6.73 0.94
N LYS A 9 -5.48 -6.48 0.75
CA LYS A 9 -4.45 -7.54 0.78
C LYS A 9 -4.34 -8.20 2.16
N THR A 10 -4.54 -7.41 3.23
CA THR A 10 -4.43 -7.84 4.63
C THR A 10 -5.24 -6.93 5.55
N MET A 11 -5.51 -7.39 6.77
CA MET A 11 -6.09 -6.59 7.85
C MET A 11 -5.13 -6.48 9.05
N GLN A 12 -3.86 -6.88 8.91
CA GLN A 12 -2.89 -6.87 10.02
C GLN A 12 -2.52 -5.46 10.49
N GLU A 13 -2.45 -4.49 9.57
CA GLU A 13 -2.16 -3.11 9.93
C GLU A 13 -3.44 -2.42 10.44
N GLU A 14 -3.34 -1.74 11.58
CA GLU A 14 -4.47 -1.07 12.24
C GLU A 14 -5.20 -0.09 11.30
N ARG A 15 -4.47 0.60 10.42
CA ARG A 15 -5.05 1.54 9.45
C ARG A 15 -6.12 0.90 8.57
N TYR A 16 -5.99 -0.38 8.22
CA TYR A 16 -6.96 -1.05 7.34
C TYR A 16 -8.34 -1.26 7.98
N GLN A 17 -8.41 -1.30 9.31
CA GLN A 17 -9.70 -1.28 10.01
C GLN A 17 -10.42 0.05 9.76
N THR A 18 -9.67 1.16 9.83
CA THR A 18 -10.19 2.50 9.54
C THR A 18 -10.59 2.62 8.07
N ASP A 19 -9.72 2.21 7.15
CA ASP A 19 -9.97 2.24 5.70
C ASP A 19 -11.27 1.49 5.36
N LYS A 20 -11.41 0.26 5.86
CA LYS A 20 -12.62 -0.56 5.69
C LYS A 20 -13.87 0.17 6.20
N SER A 21 -13.83 0.65 7.45
CA SER A 21 -14.99 1.26 8.10
C SER A 21 -15.44 2.52 7.39
N LEU A 22 -14.50 3.40 7.03
CA LEU A 22 -14.80 4.66 6.33
C LEU A 22 -15.29 4.41 4.90
N PHE A 23 -14.69 3.44 4.19
CA PHE A 23 -15.14 3.10 2.84
C PHE A 23 -16.58 2.58 2.85
N ILE A 24 -16.88 1.61 3.71
CA ILE A 24 -18.24 1.03 3.81
C ILE A 24 -19.25 2.12 4.18
N ALA A 25 -18.99 2.89 5.25
CA ALA A 25 -19.89 3.95 5.68
C ALA A 25 -20.15 4.98 4.57
N ARG A 26 -19.11 5.37 3.82
CA ARG A 26 -19.28 6.33 2.72
C ARG A 26 -20.05 5.74 1.55
N ALA A 27 -19.78 4.51 1.17
CA ALA A 27 -20.49 3.83 0.09
C ALA A 27 -21.99 3.69 0.42
N GLU A 28 -22.32 3.29 1.63
CA GLU A 28 -23.71 3.17 2.11
C GLU A 28 -24.44 4.51 2.07
N THR A 29 -23.80 5.62 2.49
CA THR A 29 -24.41 6.96 2.40
C THR A 29 -24.70 7.38 0.96
N LEU A 30 -24.00 6.80 -0.01
CA LEU A 30 -24.20 7.03 -1.44
C LEU A 30 -25.16 6.01 -2.06
N GLY A 31 -25.76 5.12 -1.26
CA GLY A 31 -26.73 4.12 -1.70
C GLY A 31 -26.10 2.88 -2.32
N ALA A 32 -24.82 2.63 -2.11
CA ALA A 32 -24.14 1.41 -2.57
C ALA A 32 -24.09 0.36 -1.46
N GLN A 33 -24.05 -0.91 -1.87
CA GLN A 33 -23.76 -2.06 -1.00
C GLN A 33 -22.30 -2.48 -1.19
N VAL A 34 -21.58 -2.73 -0.12
CA VAL A 34 -20.18 -3.19 -0.18
C VAL A 34 -20.08 -4.66 0.22
N LEU A 35 -19.49 -5.47 -0.64
CA LEU A 35 -19.00 -6.80 -0.33
C LEU A 35 -17.52 -6.66 0.00
N PHE A 36 -17.16 -6.87 1.26
CA PHE A 36 -15.79 -6.71 1.74
C PHE A 36 -15.12 -8.06 1.98
N ASP A 37 -13.84 -8.16 1.60
CA ASP A 37 -13.01 -9.30 1.95
C ASP A 37 -11.54 -8.87 2.18
N SER A 38 -10.75 -9.76 2.80
CA SER A 38 -9.32 -9.58 3.00
C SER A 38 -8.58 -10.85 2.64
N SER A 39 -7.51 -10.71 1.87
CA SER A 39 -6.81 -11.86 1.27
C SER A 39 -5.71 -12.46 2.14
N SER A 40 -5.47 -11.91 3.34
CA SER A 40 -4.44 -12.39 4.29
C SER A 40 -3.06 -12.58 3.61
N ASN A 41 -2.67 -11.65 2.73
CA ASN A 41 -1.44 -11.69 1.93
C ASN A 41 -1.28 -12.96 1.06
N ASN A 42 -2.38 -13.59 0.65
CA ASN A 42 -2.37 -14.80 -0.17
C ASN A 42 -2.99 -14.54 -1.54
N GLU A 43 -2.19 -14.71 -2.61
CA GLU A 43 -2.61 -14.46 -4.00
C GLU A 43 -3.75 -15.38 -4.46
N LEU A 44 -3.70 -16.67 -4.10
CA LEU A 44 -4.74 -17.63 -4.47
C LEU A 44 -6.06 -17.28 -3.79
N THR A 45 -6.02 -16.92 -2.51
CA THR A 45 -7.19 -16.45 -1.77
C THR A 45 -7.77 -15.21 -2.45
N GLN A 46 -6.93 -14.27 -2.87
CA GLN A 46 -7.38 -13.06 -3.56
C GLN A 46 -8.06 -13.36 -4.88
N LEU A 47 -7.50 -14.27 -5.69
CA LEU A 47 -8.14 -14.72 -6.94
C LEU A 47 -9.53 -15.29 -6.67
N GLN A 48 -9.65 -16.23 -5.71
CA GLN A 48 -10.94 -16.86 -5.36
C GLN A 48 -11.97 -15.83 -4.87
N GLN A 49 -11.52 -14.81 -4.11
CA GLN A 49 -12.40 -13.72 -3.65
C GLN A 49 -12.90 -12.87 -4.81
N VAL A 50 -12.01 -12.52 -5.75
CA VAL A 50 -12.40 -11.76 -6.96
C VAL A 50 -13.43 -12.58 -7.77
N GLU A 51 -13.14 -13.84 -8.08
CA GLU A 51 -14.06 -14.72 -8.83
C GLU A 51 -15.44 -14.80 -8.15
N LYS A 52 -15.46 -15.05 -6.84
CA LYS A 52 -16.68 -15.10 -6.05
C LYS A 52 -17.48 -13.80 -6.12
N MET A 53 -16.84 -12.65 -5.93
CA MET A 53 -17.52 -11.35 -5.98
C MET A 53 -18.08 -11.04 -7.38
N LEU A 54 -17.36 -11.44 -8.44
CA LEU A 54 -17.84 -11.31 -9.81
C LEU A 54 -19.08 -12.18 -10.05
N GLU A 55 -19.14 -13.39 -9.48
CA GLU A 55 -20.33 -14.27 -9.53
C GLU A 55 -21.49 -13.71 -8.72
N GLU A 56 -21.22 -13.04 -7.60
CA GLU A 56 -22.23 -12.36 -6.78
C GLU A 56 -22.77 -11.07 -7.43
N GLY A 57 -22.26 -10.70 -8.60
CA GLY A 57 -22.75 -9.61 -9.42
C GLY A 57 -22.37 -8.22 -8.90
N ILE A 58 -21.13 -8.03 -8.47
CA ILE A 58 -20.59 -6.68 -8.24
C ILE A 58 -20.58 -5.88 -9.55
N GLN A 59 -20.63 -4.57 -9.43
CA GLN A 59 -20.62 -3.62 -10.56
C GLN A 59 -19.36 -2.77 -10.60
N LEU A 60 -18.57 -2.83 -9.53
CA LEU A 60 -17.28 -2.18 -9.37
C LEU A 60 -16.41 -3.04 -8.46
N LEU A 61 -15.14 -3.21 -8.81
CA LEU A 61 -14.14 -3.83 -7.95
C LEU A 61 -13.14 -2.77 -7.47
N VAL A 62 -12.96 -2.67 -6.16
CA VAL A 62 -11.88 -1.90 -5.51
C VAL A 62 -10.88 -2.89 -4.96
N LEU A 63 -9.66 -2.88 -5.47
CA LEU A 63 -8.67 -3.92 -5.24
C LEU A 63 -7.34 -3.33 -4.75
N GLN A 64 -6.95 -3.74 -3.53
CA GLN A 64 -5.56 -3.64 -3.09
C GLN A 64 -4.86 -4.97 -3.40
N PRO A 65 -3.89 -5.00 -4.34
CA PRO A 65 -3.27 -6.25 -4.77
C PRO A 65 -2.35 -6.83 -3.70
N VAL A 66 -2.38 -8.15 -3.54
CA VAL A 66 -1.38 -8.89 -2.75
C VAL A 66 -0.03 -8.83 -3.47
N ASN A 67 -0.02 -9.13 -4.76
CA ASN A 67 1.17 -9.07 -5.60
C ASN A 67 0.94 -8.09 -6.75
N THR A 68 1.66 -6.98 -6.73
CA THR A 68 1.53 -5.90 -7.72
C THR A 68 2.01 -6.32 -9.13
N GLY A 69 2.85 -7.35 -9.22
CA GLY A 69 3.36 -7.87 -10.49
C GLY A 69 2.40 -8.79 -11.24
N THR A 70 1.49 -9.45 -10.53
CA THR A 70 0.57 -10.46 -11.11
C THR A 70 -0.90 -10.03 -11.10
N ALA A 71 -1.25 -9.04 -10.30
CA ALA A 71 -2.64 -8.61 -10.10
C ALA A 71 -3.32 -8.04 -11.35
N GLY A 72 -2.58 -7.72 -12.41
CA GLY A 72 -3.14 -7.37 -13.71
C GLY A 72 -4.06 -8.45 -14.28
N ASN A 73 -3.84 -9.73 -13.94
CA ASN A 73 -4.73 -10.82 -14.31
C ASN A 73 -6.11 -10.67 -13.67
N LEU A 74 -6.19 -10.21 -12.41
CA LEU A 74 -7.45 -9.96 -11.71
C LEU A 74 -8.22 -8.81 -12.36
N VAL A 75 -7.51 -7.78 -12.81
CA VAL A 75 -8.12 -6.66 -13.55
C VAL A 75 -8.73 -7.14 -14.87
N ARG A 76 -7.98 -7.94 -15.64
CA ARG A 76 -8.48 -8.53 -16.91
C ARG A 76 -9.71 -9.41 -16.68
N LEU A 77 -9.68 -10.24 -15.64
CA LEU A 77 -10.82 -11.10 -15.27
C LEU A 77 -12.08 -10.29 -14.96
N ALA A 78 -11.95 -9.18 -14.24
CA ALA A 78 -13.07 -8.27 -13.98
C ALA A 78 -13.57 -7.61 -15.27
N HIS A 79 -12.67 -7.15 -16.11
CA HIS A 79 -13.01 -6.51 -17.40
C HIS A 79 -13.71 -7.46 -18.37
N GLU A 80 -13.36 -8.75 -18.40
CA GLU A 80 -14.07 -9.78 -19.17
C GLU A 80 -15.55 -9.89 -18.78
N LYS A 81 -15.88 -9.55 -17.54
CA LYS A 81 -17.25 -9.46 -17.03
C LYS A 81 -17.86 -8.06 -17.16
N GLY A 82 -17.16 -7.12 -17.79
CA GLY A 82 -17.60 -5.72 -17.91
C GLY A 82 -17.51 -4.90 -16.64
N ILE A 83 -16.79 -5.38 -15.62
CA ILE A 83 -16.63 -4.73 -14.32
C ILE A 83 -15.43 -3.82 -14.32
N LYS A 84 -15.63 -2.55 -13.93
CA LYS A 84 -14.56 -1.56 -13.75
C LYS A 84 -13.75 -1.86 -12.50
N VAL A 85 -12.42 -1.53 -12.55
CA VAL A 85 -11.51 -1.77 -11.44
C VAL A 85 -10.83 -0.50 -10.98
N VAL A 86 -10.97 -0.21 -9.69
CA VAL A 86 -10.22 0.81 -8.97
C VAL A 86 -9.07 0.14 -8.22
N GLY A 87 -7.83 0.46 -8.57
CA GLY A 87 -6.66 0.08 -7.79
C GLY A 87 -6.62 0.92 -6.51
N TYR A 88 -6.31 0.29 -5.40
CA TYR A 88 -6.28 0.93 -4.09
C TYR A 88 -4.94 0.74 -3.40
N ASP A 89 -4.36 1.84 -2.91
CA ASP A 89 -3.15 1.92 -2.08
C ASP A 89 -1.84 1.50 -2.78
N SER A 90 -1.78 0.36 -3.44
CA SER A 90 -0.57 -0.16 -4.09
C SER A 90 -0.69 -0.17 -5.61
N MET A 91 0.30 0.39 -6.31
CA MET A 91 0.33 0.48 -7.76
C MET A 91 0.54 -0.90 -8.38
N LEU A 92 -0.34 -1.32 -9.29
CA LEU A 92 -0.11 -2.50 -10.13
C LEU A 92 0.98 -2.20 -11.15
N GLN A 93 1.88 -3.16 -11.36
CA GLN A 93 2.95 -3.05 -12.38
C GLN A 93 2.43 -3.30 -13.78
N ASP A 94 1.36 -4.11 -13.91
CA ASP A 94 0.70 -4.44 -15.15
C ASP A 94 -0.81 -4.57 -14.93
N GLY A 95 -1.60 -4.12 -15.90
CA GLY A 95 -3.05 -4.23 -15.90
C GLY A 95 -3.74 -2.90 -16.23
N PRO A 96 -4.82 -2.97 -17.00
CA PRO A 96 -5.54 -1.79 -17.50
C PRO A 96 -6.51 -1.26 -16.44
N LEU A 97 -6.02 -0.73 -15.31
CA LEU A 97 -6.85 -0.11 -14.29
C LEU A 97 -7.67 1.05 -14.87
N ASP A 98 -8.92 1.15 -14.42
CA ASP A 98 -9.78 2.28 -14.78
C ASP A 98 -9.44 3.52 -13.94
N VAL A 99 -9.15 3.33 -12.66
CA VAL A 99 -8.74 4.39 -11.72
C VAL A 99 -7.74 3.82 -10.72
N MET A 100 -6.80 4.66 -10.27
CA MET A 100 -5.91 4.35 -9.16
C MET A 100 -6.06 5.38 -8.05
N VAL A 101 -6.26 4.91 -6.83
CA VAL A 101 -6.32 5.72 -5.61
C VAL A 101 -5.18 5.31 -4.69
N MET A 102 -4.20 6.19 -4.54
CA MET A 102 -3.01 5.95 -3.69
C MET A 102 -2.44 7.25 -3.16
N GLN A 103 -1.58 7.16 -2.15
CA GLN A 103 -0.74 8.27 -1.72
C GLN A 103 0.54 8.36 -2.57
N ASP A 104 1.15 9.54 -2.56
CA ASP A 104 2.50 9.71 -3.08
C ASP A 104 3.53 9.18 -2.07
N SER A 105 3.83 7.89 -2.14
CA SER A 105 4.74 7.22 -1.21
C SER A 105 6.17 7.76 -1.27
N TRP A 106 6.62 8.25 -2.43
CA TRP A 106 7.92 8.89 -2.55
C TRP A 106 7.98 10.23 -1.79
N ALA A 107 6.94 11.06 -1.94
CA ALA A 107 6.82 12.30 -1.17
C ALA A 107 6.75 12.04 0.34
N VAL A 108 6.03 10.99 0.77
CA VAL A 108 6.01 10.54 2.16
C VAL A 108 7.42 10.21 2.66
N GLY A 109 8.19 9.45 1.89
CA GLY A 109 9.59 9.14 2.22
C GLY A 109 10.47 10.38 2.34
N LYS A 110 10.29 11.36 1.46
CA LYS A 110 10.99 12.66 1.56
C LYS A 110 10.63 13.41 2.85
N LEU A 111 9.35 13.45 3.21
CA LEU A 111 8.90 14.09 4.45
C LEU A 111 9.50 13.41 5.68
N GLN A 112 9.59 12.08 5.70
CA GLN A 112 10.27 11.34 6.77
C GLN A 112 11.75 11.73 6.87
N GLY A 113 12.45 11.78 5.75
CA GLY A 113 13.85 12.21 5.69
C GLY A 113 14.03 13.67 6.15
N GLN A 114 13.17 14.57 5.73
CA GLN A 114 13.17 15.97 6.14
C GLN A 114 12.94 16.13 7.65
N ALA A 115 11.96 15.42 8.21
CA ALA A 115 11.69 15.43 9.65
C ALA A 115 12.91 14.96 10.45
N MET A 116 13.62 13.95 9.98
CA MET A 116 14.88 13.48 10.56
C MET A 116 15.96 14.56 10.50
N VAL A 117 16.15 15.24 9.38
CA VAL A 117 17.11 16.34 9.23
C VAL A 117 16.79 17.48 10.19
N GLU A 118 15.52 17.87 10.30
CA GLU A 118 15.10 18.91 11.25
C GLU A 118 15.35 18.49 12.70
N TRP A 119 15.12 17.21 13.04
CA TRP A 119 15.47 16.69 14.36
C TRP A 119 16.97 16.84 14.66
N PHE A 120 17.85 16.50 13.73
CA PHE A 120 19.31 16.67 13.90
C PHE A 120 19.68 18.14 14.12
N LYS A 121 19.13 19.06 13.34
CA LYS A 121 19.34 20.51 13.51
C LYS A 121 18.93 20.98 14.91
N GLN A 122 17.70 20.63 15.33
CA GLN A 122 17.13 21.10 16.59
C GLN A 122 17.80 20.49 17.82
N LYS A 123 18.11 19.20 17.79
CA LYS A 123 18.64 18.47 18.96
C LYS A 123 20.14 18.42 19.04
N LYS A 124 20.83 18.50 17.91
CA LYS A 124 22.30 18.38 17.87
C LYS A 124 23.01 19.61 17.30
N GLY A 125 22.27 20.58 16.79
CA GLY A 125 22.83 21.78 16.18
C GLY A 125 23.57 21.53 14.85
N LYS A 126 23.67 20.28 14.39
CA LYS A 126 24.32 19.89 13.13
C LYS A 126 23.67 18.64 12.54
N ILE A 127 23.73 18.53 11.21
CA ILE A 127 23.16 17.38 10.46
C ILE A 127 24.27 16.34 10.29
N GLU A 128 24.58 15.61 11.35
CA GLU A 128 25.58 14.54 11.36
C GLU A 128 25.12 13.36 12.21
N GLY A 129 25.25 12.16 11.66
CA GLY A 129 24.92 10.94 12.39
C GLY A 129 24.90 9.69 11.53
N LYS A 130 24.72 8.54 12.19
CA LYS A 130 24.51 7.24 11.56
C LYS A 130 23.02 6.99 11.44
N ILE A 131 22.60 6.52 10.28
CA ILE A 131 21.20 6.25 9.93
C ILE A 131 21.05 4.77 9.60
N ALA A 132 20.05 4.13 10.19
CA ALA A 132 19.53 2.85 9.74
C ALA A 132 18.16 3.07 9.07
N LEU A 133 17.96 2.49 7.91
CA LEU A 133 16.69 2.54 7.18
C LEU A 133 15.96 1.20 7.37
N ILE A 134 14.90 1.24 8.15
CA ILE A 134 13.99 0.12 8.39
C ILE A 134 12.88 0.22 7.36
N MET A 135 12.83 -0.74 6.45
CA MET A 135 11.96 -0.72 5.28
C MET A 135 10.84 -1.76 5.42
N GLY A 136 9.75 -1.53 4.71
CA GLY A 136 8.63 -2.47 4.62
C GLY A 136 8.91 -3.70 3.76
N GLN A 137 7.83 -4.31 3.29
CA GLN A 137 7.83 -5.52 2.47
C GLN A 137 8.75 -5.38 1.26
N PRO A 138 9.69 -6.32 1.01
CA PRO A 138 10.38 -6.42 -0.27
C PRO A 138 9.36 -6.54 -1.42
N GLN A 139 9.63 -5.93 -2.55
CA GLN A 139 8.75 -5.96 -3.74
C GLN A 139 7.41 -5.20 -3.57
N ASP A 140 7.18 -4.54 -2.45
CA ASP A 140 6.06 -3.60 -2.30
C ASP A 140 6.47 -2.24 -2.91
N SER A 141 5.68 -1.76 -3.88
CA SER A 141 5.94 -0.49 -4.56
C SER A 141 5.93 0.71 -3.62
N ASN A 142 5.10 0.70 -2.56
CA ASN A 142 5.06 1.76 -1.56
C ASN A 142 6.32 1.78 -0.70
N ALA A 143 6.78 0.59 -0.24
CA ALA A 143 8.02 0.46 0.52
C ALA A 143 9.23 0.95 -0.30
N ALA A 144 9.31 0.57 -1.56
CA ALA A 144 10.37 1.02 -2.48
C ALA A 144 10.34 2.54 -2.69
N ALA A 145 9.17 3.12 -2.94
CA ALA A 145 9.02 4.55 -3.17
C ALA A 145 9.34 5.38 -1.91
N MET A 146 8.82 5.00 -0.73
CA MET A 146 9.16 5.67 0.54
C MET A 146 10.66 5.61 0.84
N SER A 147 11.26 4.44 0.66
CA SER A 147 12.69 4.25 0.87
C SER A 147 13.51 5.13 -0.06
N SER A 148 13.13 5.23 -1.34
CA SER A 148 13.80 6.08 -2.32
C SER A 148 13.70 7.56 -1.95
N GLY A 149 12.53 8.02 -1.48
CA GLY A 149 12.33 9.39 -1.03
C GLY A 149 13.19 9.73 0.19
N ALA A 150 13.26 8.84 1.18
CA ALA A 150 14.11 9.01 2.36
C ALA A 150 15.61 9.01 2.00
N LEU A 151 16.03 8.09 1.13
CA LEU A 151 17.42 7.99 0.65
C LEU A 151 17.87 9.24 -0.10
N GLU A 152 17.00 9.87 -0.87
CA GLU A 152 17.31 11.14 -1.54
C GLU A 152 17.69 12.22 -0.52
N ILE A 153 16.94 12.35 0.56
CA ILE A 153 17.25 13.32 1.62
C ILE A 153 18.55 12.97 2.32
N ILE A 154 18.79 11.68 2.63
CA ILE A 154 20.06 11.23 3.24
C ILE A 154 21.24 11.58 2.33
N LYS A 155 21.14 11.27 1.03
CA LYS A 155 22.18 11.57 0.03
C LYS A 155 22.51 13.06 -0.08
N ASN A 156 21.49 13.92 0.04
CA ASN A 156 21.65 15.37 -0.03
C ASN A 156 22.21 15.99 1.27
N ASN A 157 22.44 15.17 2.31
CA ASN A 157 23.00 15.60 3.59
C ASN A 157 24.25 14.74 3.92
N PRO A 158 25.44 15.08 3.41
CA PRO A 158 26.63 14.23 3.47
C PRO A 158 27.15 13.92 4.88
N GLY A 159 26.72 14.67 5.91
CA GLY A 159 26.98 14.34 7.31
C GLY A 159 26.19 13.14 7.83
N LEU A 160 25.13 12.71 7.11
CA LEU A 160 24.36 11.54 7.46
C LEU A 160 24.96 10.30 6.79
N LYS A 161 25.31 9.30 7.58
CA LYS A 161 25.92 8.04 7.10
C LYS A 161 24.92 6.90 7.21
N LEU A 162 24.42 6.43 6.08
CA LEU A 162 23.59 5.23 6.03
C LEU A 162 24.45 4.01 6.36
N ILE A 163 24.18 3.35 7.49
CA ILE A 163 24.96 2.21 7.98
C ILE A 163 24.22 0.87 7.81
N ALA A 164 22.92 0.89 7.65
CA ALA A 164 22.11 -0.30 7.46
C ALA A 164 20.83 0.00 6.66
N GLN A 165 20.41 -0.98 5.87
CA GLN A 165 19.10 -1.04 5.22
C GLN A 165 18.56 -2.45 5.39
N ARG A 166 17.33 -2.60 5.88
CA ARG A 166 16.68 -3.91 6.06
C ARG A 166 15.21 -3.82 5.70
N SER A 167 14.77 -4.73 4.84
CA SER A 167 13.35 -4.94 4.53
C SER A 167 12.76 -6.00 5.45
N HIS A 168 11.46 -5.89 5.71
CA HIS A 168 10.74 -6.75 6.63
C HIS A 168 9.48 -7.28 5.97
N LEU A 169 9.36 -8.61 5.93
CA LEU A 169 8.21 -9.30 5.36
C LEU A 169 6.91 -8.85 6.06
N ASP A 170 5.85 -8.71 5.29
CA ASP A 170 4.51 -8.34 5.74
C ASP A 170 4.44 -7.01 6.53
N TRP A 171 5.41 -6.11 6.34
CA TRP A 171 5.54 -4.88 7.14
C TRP A 171 5.55 -5.16 8.66
N SER A 172 6.04 -6.33 9.05
CA SER A 172 5.99 -6.80 10.43
C SER A 172 6.76 -5.89 11.39
N PRO A 173 6.10 -5.29 12.40
CA PRO A 173 6.78 -4.48 13.41
C PRO A 173 7.66 -5.34 14.33
N ASP A 174 7.34 -6.61 14.49
CA ASP A 174 8.13 -7.52 15.34
C ASP A 174 9.46 -7.85 14.67
N LEU A 175 9.45 -8.19 13.38
CA LEU A 175 10.70 -8.39 12.62
C LEU A 175 11.54 -7.10 12.57
N ALA A 176 10.90 -5.95 12.44
CA ALA A 176 11.60 -4.67 12.46
C ALA A 176 12.25 -4.37 13.83
N ARG A 177 11.63 -4.82 14.91
CA ARG A 177 12.15 -4.63 16.28
C ARG A 177 13.36 -5.51 16.57
N GLU A 178 13.48 -6.67 15.92
CA GLU A 178 14.58 -7.61 16.07
C GLU A 178 15.85 -7.16 15.29
N THR A 179 15.73 -6.16 14.41
CA THR A 179 16.84 -5.64 13.60
C THR A 179 17.62 -4.55 14.33
#